data_f6aca72801746a1c851ad677eef0007f
#
_entry.id   f6aca72801746a1c851ad677eef0007f
#
_cell.length_a   1.000
_cell.length_b   1.000
_cell.length_c   1.000
_cell.angle_alpha   90.00
_cell.angle_beta   90.00
_cell.angle_gamma   90.00
#
_symmetry.space_group_name_H-M   'P 1'
#
loop_
_entity.id
_entity.type
_entity.pdbx_description
1 polymer ?
#
loop_
_entity_poly.entity_id
_entity_poly.type
_entity_poly.pdbx_seq_one_letter_code
_entity_poly.pdbx_strand_id
1 'polypeptide(L)'
;MTIRRVDPEEALRLLREEGYSYLDVRSIPEFEDGHPEGAFNIPLLHMTPAGMQPNADFATVVEHAFPKDTKLVLGCKAGGRSLRAAELLTQRGYVNLVDQRAGWAGQTDPFGRIAEPGWGPRGLPSSTTTPPDHGYESLSRRALAR
;
A
#
# COMPACT_ATOMS: atom_id res chain seq x y z
N MET A 1 -1.02 19.85 -3.55
CA MET A 1 -2.03 19.24 -2.67
C MET A 1 -1.33 18.35 -1.66
N THR A 2 -1.68 18.48 -0.39
CA THR A 2 -1.02 17.75 0.68
C THR A 2 -1.73 16.41 0.92
N ILE A 3 -0.97 15.32 0.97
CA ILE A 3 -1.50 14.01 1.28
C ILE A 3 -1.65 13.89 2.81
N ARG A 4 -2.84 13.48 3.27
CA ARG A 4 -3.06 13.18 4.68
C ARG A 4 -2.27 11.93 5.06
N ARG A 5 -1.48 12.03 6.14
CA ARG A 5 -0.67 10.92 6.63
C ARG A 5 -1.12 10.56 8.05
N VAL A 6 -1.23 9.27 8.31
CA VAL A 6 -1.73 8.74 9.59
C VAL A 6 -0.83 7.63 10.09
N ASP A 7 -0.93 7.32 11.40
CA ASP A 7 -0.24 6.18 11.97
C ASP A 7 -1.03 4.88 11.68
N PRO A 8 -0.44 3.71 11.95
CA PRO A 8 -1.13 2.44 11.68
C PRO A 8 -2.46 2.26 12.40
N GLU A 9 -2.57 2.75 13.63
CA GLU A 9 -3.81 2.59 14.40
C GLU A 9 -4.94 3.42 13.84
N GLU A 10 -4.66 4.65 13.41
CA GLU A 10 -5.66 5.47 12.74
C GLU A 10 -6.03 4.85 11.38
N ALA A 11 -5.06 4.29 10.67
CA ALA A 11 -5.35 3.58 9.42
C ALA A 11 -6.32 2.43 9.66
N LEU A 12 -6.11 1.65 10.72
CA LEU A 12 -7.01 0.54 11.06
C LEU A 12 -8.42 1.07 11.37
N ARG A 13 -8.52 2.19 12.10
CA ARG A 13 -9.81 2.81 12.38
C ARG A 13 -10.53 3.20 11.09
N LEU A 14 -9.81 3.78 10.14
CA LEU A 14 -10.38 4.16 8.85
C LEU A 14 -10.92 2.94 8.09
N LEU A 15 -10.20 1.82 8.15
CA LEU A 15 -10.64 0.57 7.50
C LEU A 15 -11.92 0.04 8.14
N ARG A 16 -12.02 0.10 9.46
CA ARG A 16 -13.14 -0.48 10.21
C ARG A 16 -14.36 0.41 10.27
N GLU A 17 -14.17 1.72 10.31
CA GLU A 17 -15.25 2.66 10.59
C GLU A 17 -15.62 3.60 9.47
N GLU A 18 -14.70 3.82 8.51
CA GLU A 18 -14.90 4.84 7.47
C GLU A 18 -14.97 4.28 6.05
N GLY A 19 -14.94 2.96 5.89
CA GLY A 19 -15.08 2.34 4.58
C GLY A 19 -13.84 2.40 3.69
N TYR A 20 -12.66 2.60 4.27
CA TYR A 20 -11.42 2.57 3.51
C TYR A 20 -10.98 1.15 3.20
N SER A 21 -10.27 0.98 2.07
CA SER A 21 -9.55 -0.25 1.73
C SER A 21 -8.05 0.03 1.83
N TYR A 22 -7.26 -0.98 2.17
CA TYR A 22 -5.81 -0.83 2.28
C TYR A 22 -5.13 -1.25 0.97
N LEU A 23 -4.34 -0.37 0.40
CA LEU A 23 -3.55 -0.66 -0.79
C LEU A 23 -2.08 -0.72 -0.40
N ASP A 24 -1.54 -1.96 -0.39
CA ASP A 24 -0.14 -2.21 -0.10
C ASP A 24 0.65 -2.08 -1.40
N VAL A 25 1.53 -1.08 -1.47
CA VAL A 25 2.28 -0.79 -2.70
C VAL A 25 3.70 -1.37 -2.65
N ARG A 26 3.96 -2.30 -1.71
CA ARG A 26 5.22 -3.03 -1.66
C ARG A 26 5.30 -4.06 -2.79
N SER A 27 6.51 -4.63 -2.98
CA SER A 27 6.70 -5.71 -3.93
C SER A 27 5.89 -6.95 -3.54
N ILE A 28 5.70 -7.84 -4.51
CA ILE A 28 4.96 -9.09 -4.27
C ILE A 28 5.58 -9.93 -3.15
N PRO A 29 6.91 -10.19 -3.14
CA PRO A 29 7.50 -10.98 -2.05
C PRO A 29 7.33 -10.34 -0.67
N GLU A 30 7.42 -9.00 -0.58
CA GLU A 30 7.21 -8.31 0.69
C GLU A 30 5.78 -8.51 1.18
N PHE A 31 4.80 -8.40 0.29
CA PHE A 31 3.40 -8.59 0.62
C PHE A 31 3.13 -10.03 1.09
N GLU A 32 3.72 -11.01 0.41
CA GLU A 32 3.51 -12.42 0.75
C GLU A 32 4.13 -12.79 2.10
N ASP A 33 5.18 -12.10 2.52
CA ASP A 33 5.81 -12.34 3.83
C ASP A 33 4.94 -11.87 5.00
N GLY A 34 3.96 -11.02 4.73
CA GLY A 34 3.06 -10.51 5.75
C GLY A 34 2.52 -9.15 5.34
N HIS A 35 1.24 -8.95 5.55
CA HIS A 35 0.55 -7.73 5.14
C HIS A 35 -0.67 -7.46 6.04
N PRO A 36 -1.18 -6.23 6.05
CA PRO A 36 -2.44 -5.95 6.76
C PRO A 36 -3.56 -6.85 6.24
N GLU A 37 -4.32 -7.43 7.15
CA GLU A 37 -5.42 -8.32 6.78
C GLU A 37 -6.40 -7.60 5.85
N GLY A 38 -6.74 -8.25 4.74
CA GLY A 38 -7.66 -7.69 3.75
C GLY A 38 -7.04 -6.72 2.76
N ALA A 39 -5.74 -6.45 2.85
CA ALA A 39 -5.08 -5.51 1.95
C ALA A 39 -5.03 -6.04 0.52
N PHE A 40 -5.05 -5.10 -0.43
CA PHE A 40 -4.79 -5.36 -1.85
C PHE A 40 -3.33 -5.04 -2.14
N ASN A 41 -2.71 -5.76 -3.06
CA ASN A 41 -1.31 -5.53 -3.42
C ASN A 41 -1.19 -5.08 -4.88
N ILE A 42 -0.74 -3.85 -5.06
CA ILE A 42 -0.35 -3.33 -6.38
C ILE A 42 1.01 -2.64 -6.18
N PRO A 43 2.12 -3.29 -6.56
CA PRO A 43 3.44 -2.72 -6.31
C PRO A 43 3.71 -1.44 -7.09
N LEU A 44 4.27 -0.44 -6.42
CA LEU A 44 4.82 0.73 -7.10
C LEU A 44 6.15 0.36 -7.77
N LEU A 45 6.95 -0.46 -7.09
CA LEU A 45 8.21 -1.00 -7.59
C LEU A 45 8.19 -2.52 -7.49
N HIS A 46 8.73 -3.19 -8.51
CA HIS A 46 8.94 -4.64 -8.46
C HIS A 46 10.34 -4.96 -7.93
N MET A 47 10.45 -6.03 -7.15
CA MET A 47 11.74 -6.56 -6.73
C MET A 47 12.27 -7.48 -7.83
N THR A 48 13.47 -7.18 -8.33
CA THR A 48 14.09 -7.93 -9.42
C THR A 48 15.52 -8.30 -9.04
N PRO A 49 16.20 -9.21 -9.78
CA PRO A 49 17.62 -9.49 -9.53
C PRO A 49 18.51 -8.25 -9.66
N ALA A 50 18.06 -7.23 -10.40
CA ALA A 50 18.78 -5.97 -10.55
C ALA A 50 18.38 -4.92 -9.51
N GLY A 51 17.57 -5.30 -8.51
CA GLY A 51 17.07 -4.41 -7.48
C GLY A 51 15.64 -3.99 -7.73
N MET A 52 15.19 -2.94 -7.06
CA MET A 52 13.82 -2.44 -7.20
C MET A 52 13.70 -1.67 -8.51
N GLN A 53 12.70 -2.04 -9.31
CA GLN A 53 12.43 -1.43 -10.62
C GLN A 53 11.02 -0.88 -10.67
N PRO A 54 10.79 0.28 -11.29
CA PRO A 54 9.45 0.85 -11.39
C PRO A 54 8.47 -0.11 -12.07
N ASN A 55 7.24 -0.17 -11.55
CA ASN A 55 6.15 -0.90 -12.19
C ASN A 55 5.45 0.05 -13.17
N ALA A 56 5.72 -0.11 -14.46
CA ALA A 56 5.16 0.76 -15.50
C ALA A 56 3.62 0.68 -15.55
N ASP A 57 3.03 -0.39 -15.04
CA ASP A 57 1.59 -0.61 -15.08
C ASP A 57 0.88 -0.19 -13.79
N PHE A 58 1.60 0.40 -12.83
CA PHE A 58 1.04 0.70 -11.51
C PHE A 58 -0.27 1.49 -11.61
N ALA A 59 -0.24 2.64 -12.24
CA ALA A 59 -1.41 3.52 -12.32
C ALA A 59 -2.56 2.84 -13.09
N THR A 60 -2.26 2.14 -14.18
CA THR A 60 -3.26 1.44 -14.98
C THR A 60 -3.97 0.38 -14.16
N VAL A 61 -3.23 -0.41 -13.37
CA VAL A 61 -3.82 -1.46 -12.55
C VAL A 61 -4.68 -0.86 -11.44
N VAL A 62 -4.19 0.20 -10.78
CA VAL A 62 -4.99 0.88 -9.75
C VAL A 62 -6.27 1.45 -10.34
N GLU A 63 -6.18 2.11 -11.50
CA GLU A 63 -7.34 2.72 -12.15
C GLU A 63 -8.39 1.69 -12.57
N HIS A 64 -7.95 0.49 -12.94
CA HIS A 64 -8.88 -0.59 -13.27
C HIS A 64 -9.55 -1.16 -12.01
N ALA A 65 -8.77 -1.31 -10.93
CA ALA A 65 -9.25 -1.95 -9.71
C ALA A 65 -10.15 -1.05 -8.87
N PHE A 66 -9.90 0.26 -8.87
CA PHE A 66 -10.58 1.20 -7.97
C PHE A 66 -11.05 2.46 -8.70
N PRO A 67 -12.35 2.80 -8.58
CA PRO A 67 -12.85 4.11 -9.05
C PRO A 67 -12.09 5.27 -8.38
N LYS A 68 -12.12 6.43 -9.00
CA LYS A 68 -11.35 7.61 -8.53
C LYS A 68 -11.81 8.14 -7.18
N ASP A 69 -13.04 7.87 -6.76
CA ASP A 69 -13.56 8.30 -5.46
C ASP A 69 -13.39 7.24 -4.37
N THR A 70 -12.72 6.13 -4.66
CA THR A 70 -12.48 5.07 -3.68
C THR A 70 -11.65 5.61 -2.52
N LYS A 71 -12.04 5.25 -1.30
CA LYS A 71 -11.30 5.59 -0.09
C LYS A 71 -10.18 4.57 0.09
N LEU A 72 -8.93 5.01 -0.08
CA LEU A 72 -7.76 4.13 -0.01
C LEU A 72 -6.77 4.62 1.05
N VAL A 73 -6.35 3.70 1.91
CA VAL A 73 -5.16 3.88 2.74
C VAL A 73 -4.01 3.18 1.99
N LEU A 74 -2.96 3.92 1.69
CA LEU A 74 -1.77 3.36 1.06
C LEU A 74 -0.69 3.12 2.10
N GLY A 75 0.03 2.01 1.95
CA GLY A 75 1.15 1.70 2.82
C GLY A 75 2.26 1.00 2.07
N CYS A 76 3.48 1.12 2.60
CA CYS A 76 4.63 0.38 2.10
C CYS A 76 5.43 -0.16 3.29
N LYS A 77 6.75 -0.29 3.18
CA LYS A 77 7.55 -0.81 4.31
C LYS A 77 7.82 0.26 5.37
N ALA A 78 8.18 1.47 4.93
CA ALA A 78 8.59 2.55 5.84
C ALA A 78 8.02 3.92 5.44
N GLY A 79 7.09 3.99 4.51
CA GLY A 79 6.34 5.21 4.17
C GLY A 79 6.80 5.97 2.93
N GLY A 80 7.96 5.65 2.34
CA GLY A 80 8.48 6.38 1.18
C GLY A 80 7.74 6.08 -0.11
N ARG A 81 7.61 4.80 -0.44
CA ARG A 81 6.94 4.38 -1.68
C ARG A 81 5.46 4.73 -1.66
N SER A 82 4.79 4.55 -0.51
CA SER A 82 3.36 4.82 -0.42
C SER A 82 3.03 6.30 -0.58
N LEU A 83 3.88 7.19 -0.04
CA LEU A 83 3.69 8.62 -0.23
C LEU A 83 3.82 9.01 -1.70
N ARG A 84 4.83 8.48 -2.39
CA ARG A 84 5.02 8.72 -3.83
C ARG A 84 3.86 8.18 -4.64
N ALA A 85 3.36 6.99 -4.28
CA ALA A 85 2.21 6.39 -4.93
C ALA A 85 0.97 7.26 -4.75
N ALA A 86 0.74 7.77 -3.54
CA ALA A 86 -0.40 8.63 -3.26
C ALA A 86 -0.32 9.94 -4.06
N GLU A 87 0.87 10.52 -4.17
CA GLU A 87 1.06 11.73 -4.97
C GLU A 87 0.77 11.48 -6.45
N LEU A 88 1.25 10.35 -6.98
CA LEU A 88 0.99 9.97 -8.37
C LEU A 88 -0.51 9.77 -8.62
N LEU A 89 -1.19 9.06 -7.73
CA LEU A 89 -2.61 8.79 -7.89
C LEU A 89 -3.45 10.07 -7.72
N THR A 90 -3.03 10.98 -6.86
CA THR A 90 -3.69 12.28 -6.75
C THR A 90 -3.65 13.03 -8.08
N GLN A 91 -2.51 13.00 -8.78
CA GLN A 91 -2.37 13.61 -10.09
C GLN A 91 -3.27 12.92 -11.13
N ARG A 92 -3.63 11.66 -10.88
CA ARG A 92 -4.53 10.89 -11.75
C ARG A 92 -6.00 11.08 -11.40
N GLY A 93 -6.32 11.91 -10.41
CA GLY A 93 -7.70 12.22 -10.08
C GLY A 93 -8.28 11.52 -8.87
N TYR A 94 -7.48 10.76 -8.12
CA TYR A 94 -7.95 10.16 -6.87
C TYR A 94 -8.08 11.24 -5.80
N VAL A 95 -9.17 11.23 -5.05
CA VAL A 95 -9.52 12.33 -4.14
C VAL A 95 -9.63 11.92 -2.67
N ASN A 96 -9.62 10.62 -2.37
CA ASN A 96 -9.82 10.12 -1.01
C ASN A 96 -8.65 9.23 -0.55
N LEU A 97 -7.43 9.73 -0.73
CA LEU A 97 -6.22 8.96 -0.38
C LEU A 97 -5.68 9.37 0.98
N VAL A 98 -5.20 8.39 1.72
CA VAL A 98 -4.53 8.56 3.00
C VAL A 98 -3.27 7.70 2.97
N ASP A 99 -2.14 8.22 3.45
CA ASP A 99 -0.88 7.48 3.53
C ASP A 99 -0.64 7.01 4.97
N GLN A 100 -0.44 5.70 5.15
CA GLN A 100 -0.05 5.14 6.44
C GLN A 100 1.47 5.27 6.52
N ARG A 101 1.94 6.29 7.26
CA ARG A 101 3.34 6.74 7.21
C ARG A 101 4.37 5.77 7.79
N ALA A 102 3.99 4.94 8.76
CA ALA A 102 4.92 4.00 9.37
C ALA A 102 5.13 2.74 8.52
N GLY A 103 4.18 2.42 7.65
CA GLY A 103 4.25 1.24 6.79
C GLY A 103 4.16 -0.06 7.56
N TRP A 104 4.68 -1.12 6.96
CA TRP A 104 4.66 -2.45 7.57
C TRP A 104 5.67 -2.58 8.70
N ALA A 105 6.92 -2.15 8.45
CA ALA A 105 8.03 -2.34 9.40
C ALA A 105 8.18 -1.19 10.38
N GLY A 106 7.89 0.03 9.94
CA GLY A 106 8.07 1.23 10.74
C GLY A 106 9.18 2.10 10.21
N GLN A 107 9.29 3.30 10.82
CA GLN A 107 10.35 4.25 10.51
C GLN A 107 11.45 4.14 11.54
N THR A 108 12.70 4.29 11.10
CA THR A 108 13.86 4.27 11.97
C THR A 108 14.48 5.67 12.09
N ASP A 109 15.16 5.93 13.21
CA ASP A 109 15.93 7.14 13.39
C ASP A 109 17.31 6.98 12.73
N PRO A 110 18.15 8.07 12.72
CA PRO A 110 19.48 7.97 12.12
C PRO A 110 20.41 6.95 12.78
N PHE A 111 20.08 6.47 13.98
CA PHE A 111 20.87 5.48 14.69
C PHE A 111 20.33 4.05 14.51
N GLY A 112 19.36 3.85 13.63
CA GLY A 112 18.79 2.54 13.36
C GLY A 112 17.73 2.08 14.35
N ARG A 113 17.33 2.91 15.32
CA ARG A 113 16.28 2.58 16.26
C ARG A 113 14.92 2.90 15.68
N ILE A 114 13.90 2.12 16.06
CA ILE A 114 12.54 2.36 15.56
C ILE A 114 11.99 3.64 16.20
N ALA A 115 11.77 4.66 15.36
CA ALA A 115 11.17 5.92 15.79
C ALA A 115 9.65 5.81 15.82
N GLU A 116 9.06 5.09 14.86
CA GLU A 116 7.61 4.85 14.81
C GLU A 116 7.38 3.41 14.34
N PRO A 117 6.83 2.52 15.20
CA PRO A 117 6.58 1.13 14.80
C PRO A 117 5.55 1.04 13.68
N GLY A 118 5.76 0.10 12.76
CA GLY A 118 4.83 -0.17 11.68
C GLY A 118 3.69 -1.09 12.08
N TRP A 119 2.89 -1.44 11.08
CA TRP A 119 1.70 -2.28 11.27
C TRP A 119 2.02 -3.63 11.89
N GLY A 120 3.03 -4.34 11.35
CA GLY A 120 3.41 -5.66 11.83
C GLY A 120 3.90 -5.65 13.27
N PRO A 121 4.93 -4.86 13.62
CA PRO A 121 5.44 -4.79 14.99
C PRO A 121 4.41 -4.34 16.03
N ARG A 122 3.39 -3.59 15.64
CA ARG A 122 2.31 -3.19 16.55
C ARG A 122 1.33 -4.33 16.84
N GLY A 123 1.41 -5.44 16.09
CA GLY A 123 0.50 -6.56 16.28
C GLY A 123 -0.92 -6.30 15.76
N LEU A 124 -1.09 -5.37 14.83
CA LEU A 124 -2.40 -5.11 14.23
C LEU A 124 -2.79 -6.28 13.31
N PRO A 125 -4.09 -6.42 12.95
CA PRO A 125 -4.55 -7.58 12.18
C PRO A 125 -3.75 -7.77 10.89
N SER A 126 -3.10 -8.92 10.78
CA SER A 126 -2.17 -9.23 9.69
C SER A 126 -2.40 -10.63 9.16
N SER A 127 -1.96 -10.88 7.93
CA SER A 127 -2.12 -12.17 7.26
C SER A 127 -0.92 -12.45 6.37
N THR A 128 -0.68 -13.74 6.10
CA THR A 128 0.26 -14.20 5.07
C THR A 128 -0.48 -14.83 3.90
N THR A 129 -1.81 -14.88 3.96
CA THR A 129 -2.62 -15.40 2.85
C THR A 129 -3.17 -14.25 2.02
N THR A 130 -3.37 -14.50 0.73
CA THR A 130 -3.90 -13.50 -0.19
C THR A 130 -5.30 -13.92 -0.63
N PRO A 131 -6.34 -13.18 -0.22
CA PRO A 131 -7.69 -13.50 -0.70
C PRO A 131 -7.77 -13.41 -2.22
N PRO A 132 -8.71 -14.14 -2.87
CA PRO A 132 -8.92 -14.00 -4.30
C PRO A 132 -9.13 -12.53 -4.67
N ASP A 133 -8.51 -12.10 -5.78
CA ASP A 133 -8.63 -10.74 -6.32
C ASP A 133 -7.98 -9.64 -5.47
N HIS A 134 -7.14 -10.01 -4.50
CA HIS A 134 -6.39 -9.03 -3.72
C HIS A 134 -4.91 -9.00 -4.10
N GLY A 135 -4.38 -10.06 -4.73
CA GLY A 135 -2.99 -10.12 -5.15
C GLY A 135 -2.75 -9.45 -6.50
N TYR A 136 -1.51 -9.04 -6.73
CA TYR A 136 -1.15 -8.34 -7.95
C TYR A 136 -1.34 -9.19 -9.21
N GLU A 137 -1.08 -10.49 -9.14
CA GLU A 137 -1.26 -11.36 -10.30
C GLU A 137 -2.68 -11.28 -10.86
N SER A 138 -3.66 -11.41 -9.97
CA SER A 138 -5.07 -11.33 -10.37
C SER A 138 -5.46 -9.93 -10.82
N LEU A 139 -5.06 -8.91 -10.06
CA LEU A 139 -5.41 -7.52 -10.35
C LEU A 139 -4.80 -7.05 -11.67
N SER A 140 -3.54 -7.40 -11.94
CA SER A 140 -2.87 -7.01 -13.18
C SER A 140 -3.43 -7.78 -14.39
N ARG A 141 -3.76 -9.04 -14.20
CA ARG A 141 -4.35 -9.85 -15.28
C ARG A 141 -5.65 -9.22 -15.76
N ARG A 142 -6.51 -8.78 -14.84
CA ARG A 142 -7.77 -8.13 -15.18
C ARG A 142 -7.58 -6.79 -15.87
N ALA A 143 -6.65 -5.98 -15.36
CA ALA A 143 -6.39 -4.64 -15.90
C ALA A 143 -5.75 -4.69 -17.28
N LEU A 144 -4.89 -5.68 -17.51
CA LEU A 144 -4.10 -5.80 -18.73
C LEU A 144 -4.63 -6.86 -19.70
N ALA A 145 -5.80 -7.40 -19.43
CA ALA A 145 -6.45 -8.40 -20.29
C ALA A 145 -6.69 -7.81 -21.69
N ARG A 146 -6.48 -8.66 -22.71
CA ARG A 146 -6.57 -8.26 -24.12
C ARG A 146 -7.51 -9.15 -24.88
#